data_bdbf43aeb7bb7658d18a143df7bb51e5
#
_entry.id   bdbf43aeb7bb7658d18a143df7bb51e5
#
_cell.length_a   1.000
_cell.length_b   1.000
_cell.length_c   1.000
_cell.angle_alpha   90.00
_cell.angle_beta   90.00
_cell.angle_gamma   90.00
#
_symmetry.space_group_name_H-M   'P 1'
#
loop_
_entity.id
_entity.type
_entity.pdbx_description
1 polymer ?
#
loop_
_entity_poly.entity_id
_entity_poly.type
_entity_poly.pdbx_seq_one_letter_code
_entity_poly.pdbx_strand_id
1 'polypeptide(L)'
;MQNVIENFKNLCKIPHCSYQTEQMKEFLSSYAKDKGFKVSIDKAGNIHAIKGNPKICLQSHYDMVCMGEAPKVEVYEENGFLRAKNSSLGADNGIGIAIMMSAMAEFENLECLFTNDEEVGLMGVNSLEHTLSSKMLLNLDHESDDEIMIGCAGGVDIEAELSFSTLKARGKIYELQAQNFKGGHSGINIVRNEKSSIKEMAQFIKENKGKIISFEGGERINSIPKHAKTLVHFENEVKGNGWIKCEFKEEGEFEICDQNEKLLNTINAFAHGVRAYDEHLSIVQTSINLATLKMENQQIKFTLFARSNILDGLKQIEFETMEFFKAFGYKVRSFNFYPPWEGKANALSDKVLKALKKVSPKARVSAIHAGLECGIIEKKQELLCASIGPNIHNPHSTDEHCEITSVEKISRVVFEVLKDNA
;
A
#
# COMPACT_ATOMS: atom_id res chain seq x y z
N MET A 1 -15.89 -24.38 -8.31
CA MET A 1 -16.18 -22.91 -8.34
C MET A 1 -17.09 -22.50 -7.19
N GLN A 2 -18.23 -23.15 -6.97
CA GLN A 2 -19.10 -22.89 -5.80
C GLN A 2 -18.32 -22.95 -4.47
N ASN A 3 -17.30 -23.80 -4.39
CA ASN A 3 -16.44 -23.95 -3.20
C ASN A 3 -15.58 -22.72 -2.89
N VAL A 4 -15.13 -21.93 -3.87
CA VAL A 4 -14.25 -20.75 -3.60
C VAL A 4 -15.02 -19.66 -2.86
N ILE A 5 -16.21 -19.30 -3.33
CA ILE A 5 -17.06 -18.27 -2.69
C ILE A 5 -17.50 -18.74 -1.29
N GLU A 6 -17.81 -20.04 -1.14
CA GLU A 6 -18.18 -20.61 0.16
C GLU A 6 -17.00 -20.62 1.13
N ASN A 7 -15.80 -21.02 0.65
CA ASN A 7 -14.57 -20.92 1.43
C ASN A 7 -14.33 -19.47 1.90
N PHE A 8 -14.44 -18.50 1.00
CA PHE A 8 -14.29 -17.10 1.35
C PHE A 8 -15.29 -16.64 2.43
N LYS A 9 -16.59 -16.97 2.25
CA LYS A 9 -17.61 -16.64 3.27
C LYS A 9 -17.32 -17.29 4.63
N ASN A 10 -16.67 -18.44 4.64
CA ASN A 10 -16.26 -19.11 5.89
C ASN A 10 -15.04 -18.42 6.51
N LEU A 11 -14.05 -17.97 5.72
CA LEU A 11 -12.92 -17.20 6.19
C LEU A 11 -13.37 -15.88 6.85
N CYS A 12 -14.32 -15.17 6.25
CA CYS A 12 -14.86 -13.91 6.80
C CYS A 12 -15.52 -14.05 8.19
N LYS A 13 -15.85 -15.27 8.61
CA LYS A 13 -16.37 -15.52 9.98
C LYS A 13 -15.28 -15.59 11.05
N ILE A 14 -14.02 -15.68 10.64
CA ILE A 14 -12.86 -15.85 11.51
C ILE A 14 -12.17 -14.49 11.66
N PRO A 15 -12.01 -13.93 12.87
CA PRO A 15 -11.24 -12.71 13.08
C PRO A 15 -9.78 -12.87 12.63
N HIS A 16 -9.30 -11.92 11.78
CA HIS A 16 -7.93 -11.96 11.23
C HIS A 16 -7.40 -10.57 10.86
N CYS A 17 -7.72 -9.55 11.66
CA CYS A 17 -7.06 -8.24 11.50
C CYS A 17 -5.55 -8.40 11.67
N SER A 18 -4.76 -7.61 10.94
CA SER A 18 -3.29 -7.55 11.13
C SER A 18 -2.94 -7.44 12.61
N TYR A 19 -1.89 -8.14 13.05
CA TYR A 19 -1.49 -8.39 14.44
C TYR A 19 -2.45 -9.24 15.29
N GLN A 20 -3.60 -9.65 14.78
CA GLN A 20 -4.62 -10.43 15.51
C GLN A 20 -5.08 -11.65 14.70
N THR A 21 -4.16 -12.38 14.15
CA THR A 21 -4.38 -13.42 13.13
C THR A 21 -4.39 -14.85 13.66
N GLU A 22 -4.29 -15.05 14.97
CA GLU A 22 -4.08 -16.39 15.58
C GLU A 22 -5.15 -17.40 15.18
N GLN A 23 -6.44 -17.00 15.22
CA GLN A 23 -7.56 -17.89 14.88
C GLN A 23 -7.52 -18.33 13.41
N MET A 24 -7.18 -17.40 12.50
CA MET A 24 -7.03 -17.72 11.08
C MET A 24 -5.85 -18.65 10.83
N LYS A 25 -4.72 -18.41 11.50
CA LYS A 25 -3.53 -19.27 11.45
C LYS A 25 -3.85 -20.70 11.88
N GLU A 26 -4.55 -20.86 12.98
CA GLU A 26 -4.99 -22.19 13.47
C GLU A 26 -5.93 -22.86 12.49
N PHE A 27 -6.91 -22.13 11.96
CA PHE A 27 -7.87 -22.64 10.98
C PHE A 27 -7.16 -23.12 9.70
N LEU A 28 -6.32 -22.29 9.07
CA LEU A 28 -5.62 -22.64 7.83
C LEU A 28 -4.66 -23.82 8.04
N SER A 29 -3.96 -23.85 9.17
CA SER A 29 -3.06 -24.96 9.52
C SER A 29 -3.81 -26.27 9.70
N SER A 30 -4.97 -26.25 10.34
CA SER A 30 -5.82 -27.42 10.51
C SER A 30 -6.39 -27.89 9.18
N TYR A 31 -6.95 -26.96 8.38
CA TYR A 31 -7.48 -27.25 7.06
C TYR A 31 -6.44 -27.95 6.16
N ALA A 32 -5.22 -27.41 6.13
CA ALA A 32 -4.14 -27.99 5.32
C ALA A 32 -3.79 -29.42 5.78
N LYS A 33 -3.69 -29.66 7.09
CA LYS A 33 -3.46 -31.01 7.65
C LYS A 33 -4.58 -31.98 7.28
N ASP A 34 -5.83 -31.53 7.35
CA ASP A 34 -7.01 -32.36 7.00
C ASP A 34 -7.02 -32.74 5.51
N LYS A 35 -6.40 -31.92 4.65
CA LYS A 35 -6.18 -32.21 3.21
C LYS A 35 -4.91 -33.05 2.94
N GLY A 36 -4.22 -33.50 3.98
CA GLY A 36 -3.02 -34.34 3.88
C GLY A 36 -1.72 -33.62 3.57
N PHE A 37 -1.68 -32.30 3.79
CA PHE A 37 -0.45 -31.52 3.64
C PHE A 37 0.44 -31.62 4.87
N LYS A 38 1.75 -31.66 4.66
CA LYS A 38 2.72 -31.40 5.72
C LYS A 38 2.75 -29.90 5.97
N VAL A 39 2.50 -29.50 7.21
CA VAL A 39 2.39 -28.08 7.61
C VAL A 39 3.50 -27.71 8.57
N SER A 40 4.14 -26.57 8.35
CA SER A 40 5.07 -25.93 9.27
C SER A 40 4.74 -24.43 9.39
N ILE A 41 5.04 -23.85 10.54
CA ILE A 41 4.80 -22.43 10.84
C ILE A 41 6.11 -21.85 11.34
N ASP A 42 6.51 -20.71 10.80
CA ASP A 42 7.71 -20.00 11.25
C ASP A 42 7.39 -19.02 12.40
N LYS A 43 8.43 -18.35 12.91
CA LYS A 43 8.29 -17.42 14.06
C LYS A 43 7.44 -16.18 13.73
N ALA A 44 7.38 -15.79 12.46
CA ALA A 44 6.56 -14.67 12.01
C ALA A 44 5.09 -15.05 11.80
N GLY A 45 4.76 -16.35 11.94
CA GLY A 45 3.42 -16.87 11.73
C GLY A 45 3.15 -17.31 10.30
N ASN A 46 4.10 -17.22 9.38
CA ASN A 46 3.90 -17.72 8.03
C ASN A 46 3.68 -19.23 8.04
N ILE A 47 2.67 -19.69 7.28
CA ILE A 47 2.30 -21.10 7.20
C ILE A 47 2.79 -21.65 5.87
N HIS A 48 3.62 -22.67 5.92
CA HIS A 48 4.05 -23.43 4.75
C HIS A 48 3.37 -24.80 4.75
N ALA A 49 2.66 -25.11 3.68
CA ALA A 49 1.96 -26.37 3.50
C ALA A 49 2.37 -27.03 2.17
N ILE A 50 2.82 -28.30 2.22
CA ILE A 50 3.33 -29.01 1.05
C ILE A 50 2.78 -30.43 0.98
N LYS A 51 2.39 -30.88 -0.23
CA LYS A 51 1.96 -32.24 -0.54
C LYS A 51 2.55 -32.67 -1.88
N GLY A 52 3.05 -33.91 -1.94
CA GLY A 52 3.66 -34.49 -3.16
C GLY A 52 4.97 -33.84 -3.58
N ASN A 53 5.15 -33.67 -4.89
CA ASN A 53 6.34 -33.06 -5.50
C ASN A 53 5.95 -31.84 -6.37
N PRO A 54 5.57 -30.72 -5.75
CA PRO A 54 5.06 -29.56 -6.46
C PRO A 54 6.13 -28.85 -7.29
N LYS A 55 5.71 -28.23 -8.40
CA LYS A 55 6.54 -27.34 -9.22
C LYS A 55 6.19 -25.88 -9.03
N ILE A 56 4.97 -25.60 -8.52
CA ILE A 56 4.44 -24.26 -8.25
C ILE A 56 3.99 -24.19 -6.80
N CYS A 57 4.39 -23.10 -6.14
CA CYS A 57 3.84 -22.64 -4.87
C CYS A 57 2.75 -21.59 -5.14
N LEU A 58 1.57 -21.75 -4.54
CA LEU A 58 0.58 -20.67 -4.45
C LEU A 58 0.84 -19.85 -3.19
N GLN A 59 0.67 -18.52 -3.27
CA GLN A 59 0.91 -17.65 -2.13
C GLN A 59 -0.16 -16.57 -2.01
N SER A 60 -0.57 -16.30 -0.75
CA SER A 60 -1.46 -15.21 -0.34
C SER A 60 -1.18 -14.83 1.11
N HIS A 61 -1.45 -13.60 1.51
CA HIS A 61 -1.44 -13.22 2.92
C HIS A 61 -2.79 -13.51 3.58
N TYR A 62 -2.80 -13.71 4.92
CA TYR A 62 -4.01 -14.11 5.64
C TYR A 62 -4.46 -13.09 6.71
N ASP A 63 -3.78 -11.99 6.87
CA ASP A 63 -4.27 -10.83 7.61
C ASP A 63 -5.11 -9.92 6.71
N MET A 64 -5.87 -9.02 7.31
CA MET A 64 -6.68 -8.02 6.61
C MET A 64 -6.66 -6.67 7.32
N VAL A 65 -6.84 -5.58 6.56
CA VAL A 65 -7.11 -4.26 7.13
C VAL A 65 -8.52 -4.19 7.68
N CYS A 66 -8.65 -4.07 8.98
CA CYS A 66 -9.94 -3.97 9.64
C CYS A 66 -10.45 -2.52 9.66
N MET A 67 -11.56 -2.29 8.96
CA MET A 67 -12.28 -1.01 8.93
C MET A 67 -13.73 -1.19 9.35
N GLY A 68 -14.32 -0.13 9.91
CA GLY A 68 -15.70 -0.16 10.36
C GLY A 68 -15.97 -1.17 11.48
N GLU A 69 -16.92 -2.08 11.27
CA GLU A 69 -17.32 -3.10 12.24
C GLU A 69 -16.42 -4.36 12.22
N ALA A 70 -15.40 -4.45 11.33
CA ALA A 70 -14.45 -5.56 11.34
C ALA A 70 -13.75 -5.66 12.72
N PRO A 71 -13.44 -6.89 13.20
CA PRO A 71 -13.38 -8.17 12.50
C PRO A 71 -14.73 -8.88 12.31
N LYS A 72 -15.85 -8.29 12.67
CA LYS A 72 -17.17 -8.86 12.37
C LYS A 72 -17.53 -8.51 10.93
N VAL A 73 -17.38 -9.47 10.02
CA VAL A 73 -17.65 -9.29 8.59
C VAL A 73 -18.95 -10.03 8.21
N GLU A 74 -19.99 -9.27 7.90
CA GLU A 74 -21.27 -9.80 7.41
C GLU A 74 -21.31 -9.68 5.89
N VAL A 75 -20.96 -10.77 5.20
CA VAL A 75 -20.87 -10.84 3.74
C VAL A 75 -22.24 -10.99 3.11
N TYR A 76 -22.53 -10.19 2.07
CA TYR A 76 -23.72 -10.33 1.22
C TYR A 76 -23.34 -10.19 -0.27
N GLU A 77 -24.25 -10.62 -1.13
CA GLU A 77 -24.11 -10.49 -2.57
C GLU A 77 -25.08 -9.45 -3.11
N GLU A 78 -24.57 -8.53 -3.92
CA GLU A 78 -25.37 -7.52 -4.56
C GLU A 78 -24.84 -7.18 -5.97
N ASN A 79 -25.71 -7.23 -6.98
CA ASN A 79 -25.39 -6.87 -8.37
C ASN A 79 -24.14 -7.57 -8.93
N GLY A 80 -23.88 -8.84 -8.55
CA GLY A 80 -22.72 -9.60 -9.01
C GLY A 80 -21.45 -9.36 -8.23
N PHE A 81 -21.53 -8.64 -7.11
CA PHE A 81 -20.41 -8.37 -6.22
C PHE A 81 -20.62 -9.01 -4.84
N LEU A 82 -19.51 -9.43 -4.23
CA LEU A 82 -19.41 -9.69 -2.80
C LEU A 82 -19.14 -8.37 -2.08
N ARG A 83 -19.87 -8.11 -1.01
CA ARG A 83 -19.77 -6.91 -0.18
C ARG A 83 -19.85 -7.28 1.30
N ALA A 84 -19.39 -6.38 2.17
CA ALA A 84 -19.57 -6.48 3.62
C ALA A 84 -20.42 -5.32 4.16
N LYS A 85 -21.22 -5.60 5.19
CA LYS A 85 -22.07 -4.58 5.82
C LYS A 85 -21.26 -3.80 6.86
N ASN A 86 -21.10 -2.49 6.61
CA ASN A 86 -20.43 -1.55 7.51
C ASN A 86 -18.96 -1.89 7.87
N SER A 87 -18.31 -2.79 7.13
CA SER A 87 -16.92 -3.18 7.39
C SER A 87 -16.14 -3.35 6.10
N SER A 88 -14.80 -3.41 6.18
CA SER A 88 -13.99 -3.99 5.11
C SER A 88 -14.43 -5.44 4.87
N LEU A 89 -14.30 -5.89 3.61
CA LEU A 89 -14.73 -7.22 3.18
C LEU A 89 -13.65 -8.28 3.45
N GLY A 90 -12.36 -7.88 3.35
CA GLY A 90 -11.20 -8.79 3.42
C GLY A 90 -11.08 -9.66 2.18
N ALA A 91 -11.57 -9.19 1.02
CA ALA A 91 -11.32 -9.86 -0.26
C ALA A 91 -9.85 -9.84 -0.61
N ASP A 92 -9.17 -8.78 -0.26
CA ASP A 92 -7.74 -8.61 -0.16
C ASP A 92 -7.26 -9.15 1.20
N ASN A 93 -6.61 -10.33 1.30
CA ASN A 93 -6.37 -11.33 0.26
C ASN A 93 -7.15 -12.64 0.52
N GLY A 94 -8.29 -12.56 1.21
CA GLY A 94 -9.15 -13.70 1.56
C GLY A 94 -9.64 -14.49 0.34
N ILE A 95 -9.81 -13.85 -0.82
CA ILE A 95 -10.18 -14.55 -2.07
C ILE A 95 -9.00 -15.42 -2.56
N GLY A 96 -7.77 -14.90 -2.51
CA GLY A 96 -6.58 -15.69 -2.82
C GLY A 96 -6.49 -16.94 -1.95
N ILE A 97 -6.69 -16.79 -0.63
CA ILE A 97 -6.74 -17.93 0.31
C ILE A 97 -7.85 -18.90 -0.07
N ALA A 98 -9.04 -18.43 -0.39
CA ALA A 98 -10.17 -19.30 -0.75
C ALA A 98 -9.90 -20.13 -2.02
N ILE A 99 -9.20 -19.55 -3.01
CA ILE A 99 -8.71 -20.25 -4.20
C ILE A 99 -7.68 -21.32 -3.80
N MET A 100 -6.70 -20.97 -2.94
CA MET A 100 -5.71 -21.91 -2.44
C MET A 100 -6.35 -23.07 -1.70
N MET A 101 -7.33 -22.83 -0.83
CA MET A 101 -8.08 -23.88 -0.14
C MET A 101 -8.79 -24.83 -1.12
N SER A 102 -9.38 -24.29 -2.19
CA SER A 102 -10.02 -25.10 -3.23
C SER A 102 -9.00 -25.94 -4.01
N ALA A 103 -7.83 -25.36 -4.31
CA ALA A 103 -6.72 -26.07 -4.94
C ALA A 103 -6.17 -27.20 -4.04
N MET A 104 -6.03 -26.97 -2.74
CA MET A 104 -5.60 -27.99 -1.77
C MET A 104 -6.57 -29.19 -1.68
N ALA A 105 -7.84 -28.99 -1.99
CA ALA A 105 -8.82 -30.07 -2.02
C ALA A 105 -8.77 -30.91 -3.32
N GLU A 106 -8.17 -30.38 -4.40
CA GLU A 106 -8.17 -31.03 -5.74
C GLU A 106 -6.81 -31.59 -6.14
N PHE A 107 -5.69 -30.98 -5.72
CA PHE A 107 -4.36 -31.31 -6.21
C PHE A 107 -3.53 -32.09 -5.19
N GLU A 108 -2.85 -33.16 -5.69
CA GLU A 108 -1.97 -33.99 -4.88
C GLU A 108 -0.52 -33.48 -4.86
N ASN A 109 -0.11 -32.69 -5.86
CA ASN A 109 1.21 -32.07 -5.96
C ASN A 109 1.03 -30.55 -5.87
N LEU A 110 1.07 -30.00 -4.65
CA LEU A 110 0.85 -28.58 -4.41
C LEU A 110 1.67 -28.10 -3.21
N GLU A 111 2.22 -26.90 -3.33
CA GLU A 111 2.84 -26.12 -2.26
C GLU A 111 2.06 -24.83 -2.06
N CYS A 112 1.84 -24.46 -0.81
CA CYS A 112 1.12 -23.24 -0.43
C CYS A 112 1.91 -22.52 0.64
N LEU A 113 2.03 -21.20 0.49
CA LEU A 113 2.58 -20.29 1.47
C LEU A 113 1.51 -19.26 1.83
N PHE A 114 1.11 -19.25 3.11
CA PHE A 114 0.24 -18.21 3.65
C PHE A 114 1.09 -17.30 4.52
N THR A 115 1.20 -16.04 4.15
CA THR A 115 2.02 -15.05 4.86
C THR A 115 1.18 -14.26 5.85
N ASN A 116 1.83 -13.75 6.90
CA ASN A 116 1.19 -13.02 7.99
C ASN A 116 1.61 -11.54 7.97
N ASP A 117 0.71 -10.66 8.45
CA ASP A 117 1.00 -9.23 8.65
C ASP A 117 1.63 -8.55 7.41
N GLU A 118 1.05 -8.82 6.22
CA GLU A 118 1.40 -8.14 4.98
C GLU A 118 1.08 -6.66 5.05
N GLU A 119 -0.15 -6.34 5.46
CA GLU A 119 -0.80 -5.03 5.46
C GLU A 119 -0.13 -3.98 6.38
N VAL A 120 0.77 -4.44 7.22
CA VAL A 120 1.51 -3.62 8.18
C VAL A 120 3.00 -3.54 7.83
N GLY A 121 3.32 -3.61 6.53
CA GLY A 121 4.66 -3.40 5.99
C GLY A 121 5.40 -4.69 5.64
N LEU A 122 4.70 -5.69 5.12
CA LEU A 122 5.27 -6.95 4.63
C LEU A 122 6.06 -7.71 5.73
N MET A 123 5.59 -7.63 6.99
CA MET A 123 6.36 -8.11 8.15
C MET A 123 6.61 -9.60 8.10
N GLY A 124 5.59 -10.39 7.77
CA GLY A 124 5.69 -11.83 7.68
C GLY A 124 6.71 -12.29 6.65
N VAL A 125 6.59 -11.83 5.43
CA VAL A 125 7.51 -12.23 4.34
C VAL A 125 8.92 -11.71 4.53
N ASN A 126 9.09 -10.52 5.14
CA ASN A 126 10.42 -10.02 5.53
C ASN A 126 11.13 -10.95 6.51
N SER A 127 10.36 -11.60 7.39
CA SER A 127 10.86 -12.54 8.40
C SER A 127 10.70 -14.02 7.99
N LEU A 128 10.40 -14.31 6.72
CA LEU A 128 10.18 -15.67 6.21
C LEU A 128 11.40 -16.57 6.45
N GLU A 129 11.19 -17.65 7.23
CA GLU A 129 12.20 -18.68 7.53
C GLU A 129 12.04 -19.94 6.67
N HIS A 130 10.88 -20.13 6.02
CA HIS A 130 10.62 -21.29 5.16
C HIS A 130 11.41 -21.26 3.86
N THR A 131 11.94 -22.42 3.46
CA THR A 131 12.49 -22.65 2.12
C THR A 131 11.46 -23.40 1.29
N LEU A 132 11.06 -22.82 0.16
CA LEU A 132 10.11 -23.44 -0.76
C LEU A 132 10.78 -24.52 -1.61
N SER A 133 10.05 -25.61 -1.87
CA SER A 133 10.51 -26.69 -2.73
C SER A 133 10.30 -26.37 -4.21
N SER A 134 9.23 -25.67 -4.53
CA SER A 134 8.89 -25.20 -5.88
C SER A 134 9.86 -24.15 -6.37
N LYS A 135 10.07 -24.09 -7.69
CA LYS A 135 10.88 -23.07 -8.35
C LYS A 135 10.06 -21.96 -8.99
N MET A 136 8.76 -22.06 -8.91
CA MET A 136 7.79 -21.07 -9.39
C MET A 136 6.82 -20.72 -8.26
N LEU A 137 6.50 -19.43 -8.10
CA LEU A 137 5.54 -18.94 -7.12
C LEU A 137 4.49 -18.08 -7.81
N LEU A 138 3.23 -18.51 -7.71
CA LEU A 138 2.09 -17.74 -8.16
C LEU A 138 1.40 -17.10 -6.95
N ASN A 139 1.60 -15.82 -6.80
CA ASN A 139 0.92 -14.98 -5.81
C ASN A 139 -0.48 -14.64 -6.31
N LEU A 140 -1.45 -14.56 -5.40
CA LEU A 140 -2.87 -14.32 -5.70
C LEU A 140 -3.38 -13.01 -5.10
N ASP A 141 -2.52 -12.00 -5.04
CA ASP A 141 -2.71 -10.74 -4.31
C ASP A 141 -2.91 -9.52 -5.22
N HIS A 142 -3.12 -9.76 -6.51
CA HIS A 142 -3.44 -8.66 -7.43
C HIS A 142 -4.95 -8.38 -7.48
N GLU A 143 -5.31 -7.13 -7.77
CA GLU A 143 -6.69 -6.62 -7.71
C GLU A 143 -7.34 -6.42 -9.10
N SER A 144 -6.78 -7.03 -10.15
CA SER A 144 -7.31 -6.94 -11.53
C SER A 144 -7.21 -8.28 -12.25
N ASP A 145 -8.29 -8.69 -12.93
CA ASP A 145 -8.41 -9.99 -13.58
C ASP A 145 -7.92 -10.03 -15.04
N ASP A 146 -7.29 -8.95 -15.51
CA ASP A 146 -6.74 -8.86 -16.87
C ASP A 146 -5.25 -8.49 -16.89
N GLU A 147 -4.60 -8.46 -15.72
CA GLU A 147 -3.19 -8.16 -15.59
C GLU A 147 -2.42 -9.26 -14.85
N ILE A 148 -1.15 -9.42 -15.23
CA ILE A 148 -0.18 -10.27 -14.57
C ILE A 148 0.94 -9.38 -14.08
N MET A 149 1.11 -9.28 -12.77
CA MET A 149 2.21 -8.52 -12.21
C MET A 149 3.48 -9.35 -12.24
N ILE A 150 4.53 -8.78 -12.82
CA ILE A 150 5.89 -9.31 -12.85
C ILE A 150 6.90 -8.37 -12.22
N GLY A 151 6.44 -7.30 -11.60
CA GLY A 151 7.27 -6.30 -10.94
C GLY A 151 6.45 -5.42 -10.00
N CYS A 152 7.11 -4.88 -8.98
CA CYS A 152 6.51 -3.93 -8.07
C CYS A 152 7.52 -2.90 -7.57
N ALA A 153 7.04 -1.77 -7.07
CA ALA A 153 7.91 -0.76 -6.49
C ALA A 153 8.48 -1.22 -5.15
N GLY A 154 9.76 -0.94 -4.97
CA GLY A 154 10.36 -0.83 -3.65
C GLY A 154 10.01 0.50 -2.99
N GLY A 155 10.35 0.63 -1.71
CA GLY A 155 10.09 1.84 -0.97
C GLY A 155 11.11 2.13 0.12
N VAL A 156 11.12 3.38 0.57
CA VAL A 156 11.92 3.84 1.71
C VAL A 156 11.23 5.00 2.41
N ASP A 157 11.19 4.91 3.73
CA ASP A 157 10.73 6.00 4.59
C ASP A 157 11.85 7.00 4.81
N ILE A 158 11.51 8.29 4.73
CA ILE A 158 12.45 9.38 5.00
C ILE A 158 11.82 10.31 6.03
N GLU A 159 12.59 10.68 7.04
CA GLU A 159 12.20 11.60 8.08
C GLU A 159 13.16 12.78 8.11
N ALA A 160 12.61 14.00 8.16
CA ALA A 160 13.40 15.22 8.26
C ALA A 160 12.90 16.08 9.42
N GLU A 161 13.81 16.50 10.29
CA GLU A 161 13.51 17.24 11.52
C GLU A 161 14.30 18.55 11.60
N LEU A 162 13.63 19.61 12.03
CA LEU A 162 14.24 20.90 12.28
C LEU A 162 13.72 21.48 13.61
N SER A 163 14.63 21.86 14.50
CA SER A 163 14.26 22.60 15.70
C SER A 163 13.95 24.05 15.38
N PHE A 164 12.97 24.62 16.08
CA PHE A 164 12.63 26.04 15.96
C PHE A 164 12.45 26.68 17.34
N SER A 165 12.57 27.99 17.38
CA SER A 165 12.18 28.84 18.50
C SER A 165 11.01 29.73 18.12
N THR A 166 10.50 30.50 19.04
CA THR A 166 9.41 31.41 18.77
C THR A 166 9.87 32.88 18.81
N LEU A 167 9.23 33.70 17.99
CA LEU A 167 9.38 35.16 17.95
C LEU A 167 8.03 35.80 18.20
N LYS A 168 7.99 36.93 18.93
CA LYS A 168 6.76 37.70 19.11
C LYS A 168 6.42 38.49 17.87
N ALA A 169 5.18 38.43 17.44
CA ALA A 169 4.62 39.24 16.36
C ALA A 169 3.23 39.76 16.75
N ARG A 170 2.87 40.94 16.27
CA ARG A 170 1.54 41.51 16.48
C ARG A 170 0.76 41.58 15.19
N GLY A 171 -0.52 41.18 15.24
CA GLY A 171 -1.44 41.19 14.09
C GLY A 171 -2.64 40.28 14.28
N LYS A 172 -3.16 39.76 13.17
CA LYS A 172 -4.39 38.95 13.13
C LYS A 172 -4.06 37.49 12.99
N ILE A 173 -4.69 36.65 13.80
CA ILE A 173 -4.55 35.18 13.71
C ILE A 173 -5.74 34.58 12.96
N TYR A 174 -5.41 33.70 12.05
CA TYR A 174 -6.35 32.89 11.30
C TYR A 174 -6.05 31.41 11.51
N GLU A 175 -7.12 30.63 11.66
CA GLU A 175 -7.06 29.19 11.45
C GLU A 175 -7.33 28.90 9.98
N LEU A 176 -6.41 28.18 9.35
CA LEU A 176 -6.56 27.71 7.98
C LEU A 176 -6.82 26.21 7.99
N GLN A 177 -7.78 25.77 7.16
CA GLN A 177 -8.11 24.37 6.99
C GLN A 177 -8.14 24.01 5.49
N ALA A 178 -7.53 22.88 5.15
CA ALA A 178 -7.63 22.33 3.81
C ALA A 178 -9.03 21.78 3.54
N GLN A 179 -9.55 22.02 2.32
CA GLN A 179 -10.86 21.54 1.88
C GLN A 179 -10.82 21.07 0.41
N ASN A 180 -11.72 20.17 0.03
CA ASN A 180 -11.89 19.67 -1.35
C ASN A 180 -10.69 18.85 -1.91
N PHE A 181 -9.74 18.43 -1.08
CA PHE A 181 -8.66 17.54 -1.51
C PHE A 181 -9.15 16.08 -1.55
N LYS A 182 -8.76 15.37 -2.59
CA LYS A 182 -9.17 13.97 -2.78
C LYS A 182 -8.31 13.00 -1.98
N GLY A 183 -7.00 13.24 -1.89
CA GLY A 183 -6.05 12.31 -1.31
C GLY A 183 -5.88 11.05 -2.17
N GLY A 184 -5.55 9.93 -1.54
CA GLY A 184 -5.41 8.63 -2.17
C GLY A 184 -4.12 7.92 -1.79
N HIS A 185 -3.94 6.67 -2.24
CA HIS A 185 -2.73 5.89 -1.99
C HIS A 185 -1.53 6.46 -2.76
N SER A 186 -0.40 6.67 -2.07
CA SER A 186 0.79 7.34 -2.63
C SER A 186 1.53 6.55 -3.72
N GLY A 187 1.22 5.27 -3.91
CA GLY A 187 1.68 4.47 -5.04
C GLY A 187 0.66 4.49 -6.18
N ILE A 188 -0.53 3.93 -5.95
CA ILE A 188 -1.54 3.69 -6.99
C ILE A 188 -2.11 5.00 -7.55
N ASN A 189 -2.40 5.97 -6.67
CA ASN A 189 -3.07 7.21 -7.08
C ASN A 189 -2.11 8.36 -7.39
N ILE A 190 -0.80 8.21 -7.17
CA ILE A 190 0.20 9.27 -7.40
C ILE A 190 0.24 9.72 -8.87
N VAL A 191 -0.04 8.80 -9.80
CA VAL A 191 -0.13 9.08 -11.24
C VAL A 191 -1.19 10.11 -11.59
N ARG A 192 -2.24 10.26 -10.76
CA ARG A 192 -3.33 11.22 -10.98
C ARG A 192 -2.91 12.67 -10.72
N ASN A 193 -1.71 12.86 -10.16
CA ASN A 193 -1.16 14.18 -9.79
C ASN A 193 -2.13 15.00 -8.94
N GLU A 194 -2.81 14.35 -7.99
CA GLU A 194 -3.75 15.01 -7.07
C GLU A 194 -3.00 16.02 -6.20
N LYS A 195 -3.64 17.14 -5.92
CA LYS A 195 -3.06 18.21 -5.10
C LYS A 195 -2.81 17.74 -3.67
N SER A 196 -1.65 18.11 -3.12
CA SER A 196 -1.30 17.89 -1.71
C SER A 196 -1.78 19.05 -0.86
N SER A 197 -2.57 18.76 0.18
CA SER A 197 -3.06 19.78 1.11
C SER A 197 -1.93 20.56 1.82
N ILE A 198 -0.82 19.89 2.13
CA ILE A 198 0.38 20.51 2.75
C ILE A 198 1.00 21.53 1.78
N LYS A 199 1.15 21.16 0.50
CA LYS A 199 1.76 22.04 -0.52
C LYS A 199 0.89 23.26 -0.81
N GLU A 200 -0.40 23.06 -1.06
CA GLU A 200 -1.34 24.16 -1.34
C GLU A 200 -1.46 25.11 -0.13
N MET A 201 -1.48 24.58 1.10
CA MET A 201 -1.49 25.39 2.32
C MET A 201 -0.22 26.23 2.45
N ALA A 202 0.95 25.64 2.25
CA ALA A 202 2.23 26.36 2.34
C ALA A 202 2.37 27.43 1.26
N GLN A 203 1.89 27.16 0.03
CA GLN A 203 1.85 28.16 -1.05
C GLN A 203 0.94 29.31 -0.67
N PHE A 204 -0.29 29.03 -0.22
CA PHE A 204 -1.24 30.06 0.21
C PHE A 204 -0.67 30.96 1.31
N ILE A 205 -0.04 30.37 2.33
CA ILE A 205 0.59 31.13 3.42
C ILE A 205 1.70 32.06 2.88
N LYS A 206 2.54 31.53 2.00
CA LYS A 206 3.66 32.31 1.43
C LYS A 206 3.18 33.47 0.57
N GLU A 207 2.20 33.26 -0.30
CA GLU A 207 1.62 34.29 -1.18
C GLU A 207 0.98 35.44 -0.38
N ASN A 208 0.39 35.11 0.79
CA ASN A 208 -0.22 36.10 1.69
C ASN A 208 0.71 36.59 2.80
N LYS A 209 2.02 36.29 2.74
CA LYS A 209 3.06 36.74 3.70
C LYS A 209 2.76 36.32 5.15
N GLY A 210 2.10 35.16 5.32
CA GLY A 210 1.75 34.63 6.62
C GLY A 210 2.96 34.15 7.43
N LYS A 211 2.84 34.21 8.75
CA LYS A 211 3.81 33.70 9.72
C LYS A 211 3.19 32.56 10.49
N ILE A 212 3.77 31.37 10.39
CA ILE A 212 3.24 30.13 10.96
C ILE A 212 3.39 30.13 12.48
N ILE A 213 2.33 29.74 13.19
CA ILE A 213 2.32 29.47 14.61
C ILE A 213 2.34 27.96 14.84
N SER A 214 1.47 27.22 14.15
CA SER A 214 1.43 25.77 14.16
C SER A 214 1.08 25.26 12.78
N PHE A 215 1.53 24.06 12.41
CA PHE A 215 1.16 23.42 11.16
C PHE A 215 1.12 21.90 11.34
N GLU A 216 -0.01 21.32 11.01
CA GLU A 216 -0.21 19.88 10.93
C GLU A 216 -0.87 19.53 9.60
N GLY A 217 -0.38 18.48 8.92
CA GLY A 217 -0.95 18.02 7.65
C GLY A 217 -0.56 16.59 7.32
N GLY A 218 -1.41 15.93 6.54
CA GLY A 218 -1.26 14.54 6.14
C GLY A 218 -1.74 13.54 7.22
N GLU A 219 -2.11 12.34 6.79
CA GLU A 219 -2.74 11.31 7.63
C GLU A 219 -1.81 10.12 7.89
N ARG A 220 -1.25 9.56 6.82
CA ARG A 220 -0.41 8.35 6.82
C ARG A 220 0.74 8.50 5.84
N ILE A 221 1.82 7.77 6.08
CA ILE A 221 3.03 7.82 5.23
C ILE A 221 2.76 7.37 3.79
N ASN A 222 1.86 6.44 3.60
CA ASN A 222 1.47 5.90 2.29
C ASN A 222 0.25 6.61 1.66
N SER A 223 -0.16 7.78 2.19
CA SER A 223 -1.29 8.57 1.67
C SER A 223 -0.82 9.90 1.08
N ILE A 224 -1.43 10.33 -0.03
CA ILE A 224 -1.33 11.70 -0.53
C ILE A 224 -2.09 12.62 0.44
N PRO A 225 -1.48 13.67 0.99
CA PRO A 225 -2.11 14.52 2.01
C PRO A 225 -3.43 15.13 1.56
N LYS A 226 -4.50 14.83 2.30
CA LYS A 226 -5.86 15.33 2.09
C LYS A 226 -6.22 16.43 3.09
N HIS A 227 -5.83 16.25 4.34
CA HIS A 227 -6.12 17.21 5.41
C HIS A 227 -4.86 17.99 5.80
N ALA A 228 -5.04 19.26 6.08
CA ALA A 228 -4.04 20.12 6.70
C ALA A 228 -4.75 21.21 7.50
N LYS A 229 -4.14 21.57 8.62
CA LYS A 229 -4.62 22.61 9.52
C LYS A 229 -3.44 23.44 10.03
N THR A 230 -3.58 24.74 10.12
CA THR A 230 -2.54 25.63 10.61
C THR A 230 -3.10 26.85 11.28
N LEU A 231 -2.39 27.37 12.28
CA LEU A 231 -2.59 28.71 12.80
C LEU A 231 -1.54 29.63 12.22
N VAL A 232 -1.97 30.75 11.65
CA VAL A 232 -1.10 31.67 10.93
C VAL A 232 -1.42 33.11 11.34
N HIS A 233 -0.37 33.87 11.60
CA HIS A 233 -0.42 35.30 11.78
C HIS A 233 -0.33 36.03 10.43
N PHE A 234 -1.23 36.96 10.18
CA PHE A 234 -1.18 37.88 9.02
C PHE A 234 -1.24 39.32 9.49
N GLU A 235 -0.54 40.21 8.78
CA GLU A 235 -0.62 41.65 9.02
C GLU A 235 -1.94 42.25 8.50
N ASN A 236 -2.45 41.70 7.40
CA ASN A 236 -3.66 42.16 6.73
C ASN A 236 -4.77 41.07 6.79
N GLU A 237 -5.97 41.49 6.43
CA GLU A 237 -7.07 40.53 6.27
C GLU A 237 -6.80 39.59 5.10
N VAL A 238 -7.07 38.31 5.33
CA VAL A 238 -6.90 37.24 4.33
C VAL A 238 -8.20 36.50 4.15
N LYS A 239 -8.57 36.26 2.89
CA LYS A 239 -9.75 35.45 2.51
C LYS A 239 -9.30 34.11 1.98
N GLY A 240 -10.03 33.07 2.33
CA GLY A 240 -9.83 31.73 1.79
C GLY A 240 -10.13 31.66 0.29
N ASN A 241 -9.84 30.49 -0.26
CA ASN A 241 -10.10 30.15 -1.66
C ASN A 241 -10.82 28.79 -1.75
N GLY A 242 -10.95 28.22 -2.95
CA GLY A 242 -11.58 26.91 -3.15
C GLY A 242 -10.90 25.74 -2.43
N TRP A 243 -9.63 25.89 -2.01
CA TRP A 243 -8.82 24.83 -1.37
C TRP A 243 -8.53 25.09 0.10
N ILE A 244 -8.51 26.37 0.51
CA ILE A 244 -8.14 26.79 1.87
C ILE A 244 -9.28 27.62 2.46
N LYS A 245 -9.89 27.09 3.51
CA LYS A 245 -10.82 27.84 4.37
C LYS A 245 -10.03 28.68 5.35
N CYS A 246 -10.36 29.96 5.48
CA CYS A 246 -9.76 30.89 6.45
C CYS A 246 -10.80 31.30 7.47
N GLU A 247 -10.49 31.18 8.74
CA GLU A 247 -11.34 31.61 9.85
C GLU A 247 -10.55 32.54 10.77
N PHE A 248 -10.98 33.79 10.87
CA PHE A 248 -10.40 34.74 11.82
C PHE A 248 -10.64 34.28 13.26
N LYS A 249 -9.61 34.30 14.10
CA LYS A 249 -9.73 33.93 15.51
C LYS A 249 -9.63 35.16 16.43
N GLU A 250 -8.54 35.87 16.36
CA GLU A 250 -8.30 37.03 17.24
C GLU A 250 -7.18 37.95 16.68
N GLU A 251 -7.04 39.12 17.31
CA GLU A 251 -5.95 40.08 17.03
C GLU A 251 -5.17 40.35 18.31
N GLY A 252 -3.83 40.35 18.24
CA GLY A 252 -2.99 40.54 19.42
C GLY A 252 -1.49 40.37 19.15
N GLU A 253 -0.77 40.07 20.24
CA GLU A 253 0.63 39.64 20.20
C GLU A 253 0.69 38.13 20.37
N PHE A 254 1.46 37.46 19.51
CA PHE A 254 1.53 35.99 19.43
C PHE A 254 2.97 35.53 19.21
N GLU A 255 3.22 34.26 19.52
CA GLU A 255 4.47 33.59 19.22
C GLU A 255 4.40 32.89 17.86
N ILE A 256 5.29 33.28 16.93
CA ILE A 256 5.40 32.71 15.58
C ILE A 256 6.69 31.90 15.47
N CYS A 257 6.73 30.92 14.56
CA CYS A 257 7.91 30.12 14.27
C CYS A 257 9.05 30.99 13.67
N ASP A 258 10.24 30.99 14.29
CA ASP A 258 11.42 31.70 13.80
C ASP A 258 11.98 31.13 12.48
N GLN A 259 11.67 29.86 12.17
CA GLN A 259 12.05 29.18 10.93
C GLN A 259 11.00 29.29 9.82
N ASN A 260 10.04 30.22 9.94
CA ASN A 260 8.90 30.37 9.02
C ASN A 260 9.31 30.37 7.53
N GLU A 261 10.26 31.23 7.14
CA GLU A 261 10.69 31.34 5.73
C GLU A 261 11.35 30.04 5.25
N LYS A 262 12.17 29.42 6.08
CA LYS A 262 12.82 28.16 5.78
C LYS A 262 11.77 27.05 5.57
N LEU A 263 10.80 26.92 6.49
CA LEU A 263 9.73 25.94 6.41
C LEU A 263 8.91 26.11 5.12
N LEU A 264 8.45 27.33 4.84
CA LEU A 264 7.68 27.62 3.62
C LEU A 264 8.50 27.38 2.34
N ASN A 265 9.79 27.75 2.32
CA ASN A 265 10.67 27.51 1.18
C ASN A 265 10.90 26.01 0.97
N THR A 266 11.14 25.26 2.04
CA THR A 266 11.30 23.80 1.98
C THR A 266 10.06 23.16 1.35
N ILE A 267 8.85 23.42 1.86
CA ILE A 267 7.63 22.81 1.34
C ILE A 267 7.40 23.22 -0.12
N ASN A 268 7.50 24.52 -0.45
CA ASN A 268 7.18 25.01 -1.77
C ASN A 268 8.19 24.58 -2.84
N ALA A 269 9.49 24.52 -2.51
CA ALA A 269 10.53 24.09 -3.44
C ALA A 269 10.61 22.56 -3.61
N PHE A 270 10.09 21.77 -2.66
CA PHE A 270 10.15 20.32 -2.73
C PHE A 270 9.33 19.76 -3.90
N ALA A 271 9.95 18.95 -4.75
CA ALA A 271 9.29 18.31 -5.88
C ALA A 271 8.56 17.04 -5.45
N HIS A 272 7.34 17.20 -4.94
CA HIS A 272 6.43 16.11 -4.58
C HIS A 272 5.76 15.50 -5.83
N GLY A 273 5.50 14.19 -5.81
CA GLY A 273 4.76 13.49 -6.87
C GLY A 273 5.62 12.57 -7.74
N VAL A 274 5.20 12.39 -8.99
CA VAL A 274 5.90 11.55 -9.97
C VAL A 274 7.23 12.19 -10.37
N ARG A 275 8.32 11.40 -10.38
CA ARG A 275 9.67 11.83 -10.73
C ARG A 275 10.18 11.18 -12.01
N ALA A 276 9.76 9.95 -12.29
CA ALA A 276 10.04 9.25 -13.53
C ALA A 276 8.86 8.36 -13.94
N TYR A 277 8.74 8.09 -15.23
CA TYR A 277 7.71 7.26 -15.83
C TYR A 277 8.35 6.19 -16.71
N ASP A 278 7.84 4.97 -16.65
CA ASP A 278 8.24 3.86 -17.53
C ASP A 278 7.26 3.80 -18.70
N GLU A 279 7.74 4.18 -19.88
CA GLU A 279 6.92 4.19 -21.10
C GLU A 279 6.58 2.78 -21.60
N HIS A 280 7.46 1.79 -21.36
CA HIS A 280 7.25 0.41 -21.84
C HIS A 280 6.14 -0.29 -21.07
N LEU A 281 6.13 -0.12 -19.75
CA LEU A 281 5.11 -0.68 -18.88
C LEU A 281 3.91 0.26 -18.69
N SER A 282 4.02 1.50 -19.15
CA SER A 282 3.01 2.56 -18.97
C SER A 282 2.63 2.80 -17.51
N ILE A 283 3.63 2.82 -16.62
CA ILE A 283 3.46 3.03 -15.18
C ILE A 283 4.39 4.12 -14.66
N VAL A 284 4.08 4.65 -13.46
CA VAL A 284 5.04 5.47 -12.71
C VAL A 284 6.24 4.59 -12.35
N GLN A 285 7.44 5.05 -12.71
CA GLN A 285 8.69 4.36 -12.33
C GLN A 285 9.17 4.80 -10.95
N THR A 286 9.24 6.11 -10.71
CA THR A 286 9.75 6.69 -9.46
C THR A 286 8.86 7.82 -8.98
N SER A 287 8.57 7.86 -7.70
CA SER A 287 7.78 8.93 -7.06
C SER A 287 8.27 9.23 -5.65
N ILE A 288 7.90 10.41 -5.15
CA ILE A 288 8.12 10.83 -3.76
C ILE A 288 6.86 11.50 -3.21
N ASN A 289 6.39 11.02 -2.07
CA ASN A 289 5.26 11.59 -1.36
C ASN A 289 5.73 12.34 -0.12
N LEU A 290 5.50 13.66 -0.06
CA LEU A 290 5.58 14.42 1.19
C LEU A 290 4.30 14.10 1.97
N ALA A 291 4.39 13.13 2.86
CA ALA A 291 3.24 12.45 3.43
C ALA A 291 2.66 13.18 4.64
N THR A 292 3.50 13.59 5.59
CA THR A 292 3.03 14.32 6.78
C THR A 292 3.94 15.46 7.15
N LEU A 293 3.38 16.45 7.81
CA LEU A 293 4.07 17.54 8.48
C LEU A 293 3.44 17.73 9.86
N LYS A 294 4.28 17.80 10.89
CA LYS A 294 3.86 18.14 12.26
C LYS A 294 4.79 19.16 12.88
N MET A 295 4.22 20.12 13.57
CA MET A 295 4.94 21.07 14.43
C MET A 295 4.50 20.85 15.87
N GLU A 296 5.38 20.28 16.66
CA GLU A 296 5.13 20.01 18.08
C GLU A 296 6.44 20.04 18.87
N ASN A 297 6.39 20.43 20.16
CA ASN A 297 7.56 20.46 21.06
C ASN A 297 8.78 21.20 20.48
N GLN A 298 8.55 22.34 19.78
CA GLN A 298 9.58 23.12 19.10
C GLN A 298 10.36 22.32 18.04
N GLN A 299 9.72 21.31 17.45
CA GLN A 299 10.24 20.53 16.32
C GLN A 299 9.29 20.62 15.14
N ILE A 300 9.86 20.79 13.98
CA ILE A 300 9.19 20.59 12.68
C ILE A 300 9.60 19.22 12.18
N LYS A 301 8.65 18.35 11.95
CA LYS A 301 8.89 16.99 11.49
C LYS A 301 8.15 16.71 10.20
N PHE A 302 8.89 16.31 9.17
CA PHE A 302 8.34 15.74 7.93
C PHE A 302 8.51 14.24 7.91
N THR A 303 7.50 13.53 7.40
CA THR A 303 7.67 12.17 6.92
C THR A 303 7.39 12.11 5.42
N LEU A 304 8.24 11.39 4.71
CA LEU A 304 8.16 11.24 3.26
C LEU A 304 8.26 9.76 2.91
N PHE A 305 7.67 9.38 1.79
CA PHE A 305 7.77 8.02 1.29
C PHE A 305 8.19 8.03 -0.18
N ALA A 306 9.37 7.49 -0.46
CA ALA A 306 9.90 7.32 -1.80
C ALA A 306 9.57 5.91 -2.32
N ARG A 307 9.23 5.82 -3.61
CA ARG A 307 8.98 4.56 -4.33
C ARG A 307 9.70 4.54 -5.67
N SER A 308 10.18 3.37 -6.07
CA SER A 308 10.64 3.15 -7.43
C SER A 308 10.52 1.67 -7.82
N ASN A 309 10.23 1.42 -9.10
CA ASN A 309 10.20 0.07 -9.68
C ASN A 309 11.60 -0.42 -10.09
N ILE A 310 12.64 0.42 -9.95
CA ILE A 310 14.03 0.07 -10.18
C ILE A 310 14.91 0.47 -8.99
N LEU A 311 15.87 -0.36 -8.64
CA LEU A 311 16.70 -0.17 -7.45
C LEU A 311 17.52 1.13 -7.49
N ASP A 312 18.13 1.43 -8.65
CA ASP A 312 18.92 2.65 -8.81
C ASP A 312 18.05 3.90 -8.70
N GLY A 313 16.83 3.88 -9.25
CA GLY A 313 15.85 4.96 -9.08
C GLY A 313 15.43 5.18 -7.63
N LEU A 314 15.26 4.09 -6.85
CA LEU A 314 14.94 4.18 -5.43
C LEU A 314 16.07 4.81 -4.63
N LYS A 315 17.31 4.35 -4.84
CA LYS A 315 18.51 4.92 -4.18
C LYS A 315 18.73 6.37 -4.56
N GLN A 316 18.50 6.72 -5.83
CA GLN A 316 18.67 8.09 -6.30
C GLN A 316 17.65 9.03 -5.67
N ILE A 317 16.35 8.68 -5.66
CA ILE A 317 15.31 9.54 -5.05
C ILE A 317 15.48 9.65 -3.54
N GLU A 318 15.93 8.58 -2.86
CA GLU A 318 16.31 8.62 -1.44
C GLU A 318 17.42 9.64 -1.21
N PHE A 319 18.54 9.52 -1.94
CA PHE A 319 19.70 10.41 -1.82
C PHE A 319 19.32 11.87 -2.12
N GLU A 320 18.65 12.14 -3.25
CA GLU A 320 18.23 13.49 -3.63
C GLU A 320 17.32 14.14 -2.56
N THR A 321 16.37 13.36 -2.02
CA THR A 321 15.46 13.83 -0.98
C THR A 321 16.22 14.17 0.31
N MET A 322 17.13 13.29 0.73
CA MET A 322 17.93 13.53 1.92
C MET A 322 18.82 14.79 1.77
N GLU A 323 19.51 14.93 0.64
CA GLU A 323 20.37 16.09 0.38
C GLU A 323 19.56 17.39 0.25
N PHE A 324 18.35 17.34 -0.34
CA PHE A 324 17.46 18.50 -0.37
C PHE A 324 17.15 19.01 1.04
N PHE A 325 16.69 18.16 1.94
CA PHE A 325 16.35 18.56 3.31
C PHE A 325 17.59 18.98 4.11
N LYS A 326 18.74 18.33 3.93
CA LYS A 326 20.01 18.75 4.53
C LYS A 326 20.44 20.15 4.08
N ALA A 327 20.26 20.49 2.80
CA ALA A 327 20.55 21.81 2.26
C ALA A 327 19.70 22.92 2.90
N PHE A 328 18.50 22.60 3.37
CA PHE A 328 17.65 23.49 4.17
C PHE A 328 17.93 23.40 5.68
N GLY A 329 18.96 22.63 6.11
CA GLY A 329 19.41 22.54 7.50
C GLY A 329 18.61 21.62 8.39
N TYR A 330 17.86 20.66 7.81
CA TYR A 330 17.17 19.61 8.56
C TYR A 330 18.13 18.46 8.91
N LYS A 331 17.89 17.82 10.03
CA LYS A 331 18.43 16.48 10.32
C LYS A 331 17.58 15.46 9.58
N VAL A 332 18.22 14.55 8.84
CA VAL A 332 17.50 13.62 7.96
C VAL A 332 17.97 12.20 8.22
N ARG A 333 17.03 11.27 8.22
CA ARG A 333 17.31 9.82 8.25
C ARG A 333 16.37 9.09 7.31
N SER A 334 16.82 7.95 6.78
CA SER A 334 15.99 6.99 6.05
C SER A 334 15.94 5.66 6.81
N PHE A 335 14.84 4.92 6.64
CA PHE A 335 14.62 3.64 7.29
C PHE A 335 13.55 2.84 6.54
N ASN A 336 13.29 1.60 6.96
CA ASN A 336 12.31 0.71 6.32
C ASN A 336 12.54 0.57 4.81
N PHE A 337 13.80 0.50 4.38
CA PHE A 337 14.13 0.28 2.99
C PHE A 337 13.77 -1.15 2.58
N TYR A 338 12.97 -1.28 1.52
CA TYR A 338 12.78 -2.56 0.83
C TYR A 338 13.00 -2.38 -0.67
N PRO A 339 13.70 -3.33 -1.33
CA PRO A 339 14.03 -3.20 -2.74
C PRO A 339 12.81 -3.41 -3.62
N PRO A 340 12.80 -2.87 -4.85
CA PRO A 340 11.80 -3.20 -5.85
C PRO A 340 11.92 -4.65 -6.30
N TRP A 341 10.83 -5.17 -6.81
CA TRP A 341 10.82 -6.36 -7.63
C TRP A 341 10.97 -5.94 -9.10
N GLU A 342 12.20 -6.01 -9.59
CA GLU A 342 12.53 -5.72 -11.00
C GLU A 342 12.24 -6.94 -11.87
N GLY A 343 10.97 -7.35 -11.89
CA GLY A 343 10.55 -8.56 -12.57
C GLY A 343 10.79 -8.49 -14.09
N LYS A 344 11.08 -9.64 -14.63
CA LYS A 344 11.14 -9.88 -16.08
C LYS A 344 10.11 -10.93 -16.44
N ALA A 345 9.55 -10.84 -17.65
CA ALA A 345 8.74 -11.91 -18.20
C ALA A 345 9.51 -13.23 -18.09
N ASN A 346 8.87 -14.26 -17.56
CA ASN A 346 9.50 -15.53 -17.23
C ASN A 346 8.57 -16.71 -17.61
N ALA A 347 9.08 -17.94 -17.50
CA ALA A 347 8.31 -19.13 -17.89
C ALA A 347 6.98 -19.27 -17.16
N LEU A 348 6.86 -18.79 -15.89
CA LEU A 348 5.60 -18.79 -15.15
C LEU A 348 4.66 -17.72 -15.71
N SER A 349 5.12 -16.48 -15.87
CA SER A 349 4.28 -15.39 -16.39
C SER A 349 3.76 -15.69 -17.80
N ASP A 350 4.56 -16.36 -18.65
CA ASP A 350 4.13 -16.79 -19.99
C ASP A 350 3.01 -17.84 -19.92
N LYS A 351 3.13 -18.82 -19.01
CA LYS A 351 2.07 -19.83 -18.79
C LYS A 351 0.79 -19.19 -18.27
N VAL A 352 0.90 -18.32 -17.29
CA VAL A 352 -0.22 -17.60 -16.70
C VAL A 352 -0.88 -16.71 -17.74
N LEU A 353 -0.10 -15.98 -18.56
CA LEU A 353 -0.64 -15.14 -19.64
C LEU A 353 -1.40 -15.96 -20.67
N LYS A 354 -0.88 -17.13 -21.06
CA LYS A 354 -1.56 -18.04 -21.97
C LYS A 354 -2.90 -18.53 -21.42
N ALA A 355 -2.95 -18.90 -20.15
CA ALA A 355 -4.17 -19.32 -19.47
C ALA A 355 -5.16 -18.14 -19.34
N LEU A 356 -4.66 -16.96 -18.89
CA LEU A 356 -5.49 -15.78 -18.67
C LEU A 356 -6.11 -15.26 -19.98
N LYS A 357 -5.39 -15.28 -21.09
CA LYS A 357 -5.90 -14.87 -22.42
C LYS A 357 -7.08 -15.72 -22.92
N LYS A 358 -7.28 -16.93 -22.41
CA LYS A 358 -8.46 -17.76 -22.75
C LYS A 358 -9.76 -17.22 -22.17
N VAL A 359 -9.67 -16.53 -21.02
CA VAL A 359 -10.83 -15.98 -20.30
C VAL A 359 -10.87 -14.45 -20.33
N SER A 360 -9.73 -13.79 -20.56
CA SER A 360 -9.56 -12.35 -20.73
C SER A 360 -8.64 -12.04 -21.92
N PRO A 361 -9.17 -11.90 -23.16
CA PRO A 361 -8.35 -11.73 -24.37
C PRO A 361 -7.44 -10.49 -24.35
N LYS A 362 -7.76 -9.48 -23.53
CA LYS A 362 -6.98 -8.25 -23.37
C LYS A 362 -5.88 -8.36 -22.30
N ALA A 363 -5.75 -9.54 -21.66
CA ALA A 363 -4.78 -9.75 -20.60
C ALA A 363 -3.36 -9.38 -21.05
N ARG A 364 -2.65 -8.71 -20.16
CA ARG A 364 -1.29 -8.22 -20.37
C ARG A 364 -0.40 -8.46 -19.17
N VAL A 365 0.90 -8.42 -19.42
CA VAL A 365 1.92 -8.36 -18.36
C VAL A 365 2.11 -6.90 -17.97
N SER A 366 2.23 -6.64 -16.68
CA SER A 366 2.33 -5.30 -16.09
C SER A 366 3.22 -5.31 -14.84
N ALA A 367 3.43 -4.15 -14.26
CA ALA A 367 4.02 -3.97 -12.94
C ALA A 367 3.20 -2.95 -12.15
N ILE A 368 3.29 -2.99 -10.82
CA ILE A 368 2.55 -2.08 -9.95
C ILE A 368 3.50 -1.12 -9.22
N HIS A 369 3.07 0.13 -9.05
CA HIS A 369 3.83 1.14 -8.28
C HIS A 369 3.46 1.10 -6.78
N ALA A 370 3.26 -0.11 -6.26
CA ALA A 370 3.04 -0.45 -4.85
C ALA A 370 3.91 -1.65 -4.48
N GLY A 371 3.97 -2.04 -3.21
CA GLY A 371 4.70 -3.24 -2.79
C GLY A 371 3.91 -4.51 -3.08
N LEU A 372 4.63 -5.62 -3.33
CA LEU A 372 4.11 -6.98 -3.36
C LEU A 372 5.14 -7.92 -2.73
N GLU A 373 4.69 -8.95 -2.06
CA GLU A 373 5.53 -9.94 -1.39
C GLU A 373 6.46 -10.71 -2.34
N CYS A 374 6.06 -10.85 -3.61
CA CYS A 374 6.83 -11.51 -4.66
C CYS A 374 8.29 -11.04 -4.74
N GLY A 375 8.53 -9.72 -4.63
CA GLY A 375 9.88 -9.17 -4.73
C GLY A 375 10.80 -9.60 -3.60
N ILE A 376 10.25 -9.77 -2.40
CA ILE A 376 11.00 -10.24 -1.23
C ILE A 376 11.27 -11.74 -1.35
N ILE A 377 10.25 -12.52 -1.73
CA ILE A 377 10.37 -13.99 -1.85
C ILE A 377 11.34 -14.36 -2.97
N GLU A 378 11.20 -13.73 -4.16
CA GLU A 378 12.10 -13.97 -5.30
C GLU A 378 13.56 -13.73 -4.92
N LYS A 379 13.84 -12.61 -4.26
CA LYS A 379 15.20 -12.27 -3.82
C LYS A 379 15.76 -13.24 -2.79
N LYS A 380 14.91 -13.72 -1.85
CA LYS A 380 15.34 -14.65 -0.80
C LYS A 380 15.63 -16.06 -1.33
N GLN A 381 14.94 -16.50 -2.38
CA GLN A 381 14.89 -17.91 -2.77
C GLN A 381 15.15 -18.19 -4.25
N GLU A 382 15.45 -17.17 -5.06
CA GLU A 382 15.73 -17.28 -6.51
C GLU A 382 14.61 -18.04 -7.26
N LEU A 383 13.36 -17.62 -7.06
CA LEU A 383 12.16 -18.20 -7.68
C LEU A 383 11.72 -17.39 -8.91
N LEU A 384 10.98 -18.03 -9.81
CA LEU A 384 10.21 -17.31 -10.83
C LEU A 384 8.86 -16.93 -10.24
N CYS A 385 8.61 -15.66 -10.08
CA CYS A 385 7.36 -15.15 -9.51
C CYS A 385 6.45 -14.51 -10.58
N ALA A 386 5.16 -14.59 -10.33
CA ALA A 386 4.11 -13.83 -11.00
C ALA A 386 2.96 -13.61 -10.02
N SER A 387 2.21 -12.50 -10.14
CA SER A 387 1.02 -12.25 -9.34
C SER A 387 -0.19 -12.00 -10.23
N ILE A 388 -1.32 -12.55 -9.84
CA ILE A 388 -2.64 -12.35 -10.44
C ILE A 388 -3.69 -12.25 -9.33
N GLY A 389 -4.87 -11.75 -9.65
CA GLY A 389 -5.96 -11.70 -8.69
C GLY A 389 -7.28 -11.26 -9.31
N PRO A 390 -8.40 -11.36 -8.57
CA PRO A 390 -9.70 -10.94 -9.04
C PRO A 390 -9.85 -9.41 -8.98
N ASN A 391 -10.91 -8.88 -9.63
CA ASN A 391 -11.27 -7.48 -9.51
C ASN A 391 -11.76 -7.17 -8.10
N ILE A 392 -10.93 -6.52 -7.30
CA ILE A 392 -11.23 -5.98 -5.98
C ILE A 392 -11.28 -4.45 -6.10
N HIS A 393 -12.30 -3.86 -5.54
CA HIS A 393 -12.51 -2.42 -5.57
C HIS A 393 -12.50 -1.84 -4.16
N ASN A 394 -11.86 -0.69 -4.01
CA ASN A 394 -11.77 0.05 -2.75
C ASN A 394 -11.30 -0.80 -1.56
N PRO A 395 -10.22 -1.62 -1.70
CA PRO A 395 -9.68 -2.36 -0.56
C PRO A 395 -9.36 -1.42 0.59
N HIS A 396 -9.19 -1.96 1.80
CA HIS A 396 -8.89 -1.19 3.02
C HIS A 396 -9.96 -0.13 3.37
N SER A 397 -11.20 -0.34 2.95
CA SER A 397 -12.33 0.56 3.25
C SER A 397 -13.62 -0.20 3.53
N THR A 398 -14.60 0.50 4.09
CA THR A 398 -15.96 -0.05 4.30
C THR A 398 -16.77 -0.17 3.01
N ASP A 399 -16.24 0.29 1.87
CA ASP A 399 -16.84 0.14 0.54
C ASP A 399 -16.08 -0.91 -0.32
N GLU A 400 -15.24 -1.72 0.30
CA GLU A 400 -14.56 -2.82 -0.37
C GLU A 400 -15.56 -3.81 -0.96
N HIS A 401 -15.34 -4.18 -2.22
CA HIS A 401 -16.16 -5.18 -2.91
C HIS A 401 -15.40 -5.93 -3.98
N CYS A 402 -15.79 -7.18 -4.23
CA CYS A 402 -15.13 -8.07 -5.17
C CYS A 402 -16.12 -8.61 -6.21
N GLU A 403 -15.73 -8.62 -7.47
CA GLU A 403 -16.55 -9.10 -8.59
C GLU A 403 -16.57 -10.64 -8.63
N ILE A 404 -17.73 -11.25 -8.50
CA ILE A 404 -17.89 -12.71 -8.45
C ILE A 404 -17.42 -13.40 -9.73
N THR A 405 -17.73 -12.81 -10.90
CA THR A 405 -17.32 -13.38 -12.20
C THR A 405 -15.80 -13.34 -12.38
N SER A 406 -15.15 -12.35 -11.80
CA SER A 406 -13.70 -12.22 -11.78
C SER A 406 -13.03 -13.29 -10.90
N VAL A 407 -13.60 -13.60 -9.72
CA VAL A 407 -13.15 -14.71 -8.88
C VAL A 407 -13.20 -16.03 -9.64
N GLU A 408 -14.27 -16.26 -10.42
CA GLU A 408 -14.40 -17.46 -11.26
C GLU A 408 -13.34 -17.55 -12.34
N LYS A 409 -13.03 -16.41 -13.01
CA LYS A 409 -11.99 -16.34 -14.05
C LYS A 409 -10.63 -16.71 -13.46
N ILE A 410 -10.22 -16.04 -12.39
CA ILE A 410 -8.91 -16.26 -11.75
C ILE A 410 -8.80 -17.69 -11.22
N SER A 411 -9.85 -18.22 -10.59
CA SER A 411 -9.86 -19.62 -10.15
C SER A 411 -9.60 -20.58 -11.30
N ARG A 412 -10.23 -20.39 -12.47
CA ARG A 412 -9.99 -21.22 -13.67
C ARG A 412 -8.54 -21.12 -14.14
N VAL A 413 -7.97 -19.91 -14.15
CA VAL A 413 -6.58 -19.70 -14.56
C VAL A 413 -5.61 -20.43 -13.63
N VAL A 414 -5.78 -20.29 -12.31
CA VAL A 414 -4.95 -20.98 -11.31
C VAL A 414 -5.01 -22.50 -11.50
N PHE A 415 -6.22 -23.05 -11.63
CA PHE A 415 -6.41 -24.49 -11.81
C PHE A 415 -5.83 -25.01 -13.14
N GLU A 416 -5.92 -24.24 -14.22
CA GLU A 416 -5.28 -24.58 -15.49
C GLU A 416 -3.76 -24.59 -15.37
N VAL A 417 -3.18 -23.56 -14.76
CA VAL A 417 -1.72 -23.45 -14.54
C VAL A 417 -1.20 -24.59 -13.66
N LEU A 418 -1.97 -25.03 -12.65
CA LEU A 418 -1.61 -26.17 -11.81
C LEU A 418 -1.67 -27.49 -12.58
N LYS A 419 -2.71 -27.74 -13.39
CA LYS A 419 -2.87 -28.96 -14.20
C LYS A 419 -1.73 -29.16 -15.20
N ASP A 420 -1.27 -28.08 -15.83
CA ASP A 420 -0.15 -28.12 -16.77
C ASP A 420 1.22 -28.43 -16.11
N ASN A 421 1.27 -28.47 -14.77
CA ASN A 421 2.47 -28.70 -13.96
C ASN A 421 2.35 -29.87 -12.98
N ALA A 422 1.22 -30.61 -13.03
CA ALA A 422 0.97 -31.78 -12.19
C ALA A 422 1.86 -33.00 -12.56
#